data_d4755057de90b5c96587b379ba26dec9
#
_entry.id   d4755057de90b5c96587b379ba26dec9
#
_cell.length_a   1.000
_cell.length_b   1.000
_cell.length_c   1.000
_cell.angle_alpha   90.00
_cell.angle_beta   90.00
_cell.angle_gamma   90.00
#
_symmetry.space_group_name_H-M   'P 1'
#
loop_
_entity.id
_entity.type
_entity.pdbx_description
1 polymer ?
#
loop_
_entity_poly.entity_id
_entity_poly.type
_entity_poly.pdbx_seq_one_letter_code
_entity_poly.pdbx_strand_id
1 'polypeptide(L)'
;DFEALYPNIKVNLRLYTDYGRIYNDVITNIATNTTPNVCITYPDHIATYLTGVNTVVPLDGLFDHPEYGLGGSEVRFDAPAQNEIIPKFLEECAFGGHYYAIPYMRSTEICYVNKTYVEALGFTLPDVLTWDFVWEVAEAATAKNADGTYAVNGQQVMIPFIDKSTDNMMIQMLKQRGAGYSTDDGEI
;
A
#
# COMPACT_ATOMS: atom_id res chain seq x y z
N ASP A 1 -21.38 4.85 16.12
CA ASP A 1 -21.13 3.90 17.18
C ASP A 1 -20.12 4.40 18.22
N PHE A 2 -18.99 5.05 17.82
CA PHE A 2 -18.04 5.63 18.77
C PHE A 2 -18.68 6.68 19.69
N GLU A 3 -19.45 7.62 19.15
CA GLU A 3 -20.14 8.65 19.94
C GLU A 3 -21.22 8.07 20.87
N ALA A 4 -21.73 6.87 20.61
CA ALA A 4 -22.67 6.21 21.49
C ALA A 4 -21.99 5.70 22.77
N LEU A 5 -20.71 5.35 22.68
CA LEU A 5 -19.91 4.90 23.81
C LEU A 5 -19.24 6.08 24.55
N TYR A 6 -18.91 7.11 23.81
CA TYR A 6 -18.29 8.33 24.32
C TYR A 6 -19.15 9.56 23.99
N PRO A 7 -20.30 9.73 24.66
CA PRO A 7 -21.28 10.78 24.31
C PRO A 7 -20.74 12.21 24.52
N ASN A 8 -19.66 12.34 25.27
CA ASN A 8 -18.98 13.62 25.50
C ASN A 8 -17.97 13.98 24.40
N ILE A 9 -17.69 13.05 23.46
CA ILE A 9 -16.79 13.28 22.35
C ILE A 9 -17.61 13.41 21.07
N LYS A 10 -17.38 14.48 20.31
CA LYS A 10 -17.96 14.69 18.99
C LYS A 10 -16.91 14.46 17.92
N VAL A 11 -17.24 13.66 16.92
CA VAL A 11 -16.37 13.33 15.81
C VAL A 11 -16.72 14.17 14.60
N ASN A 12 -15.81 15.03 14.18
CA ASN A 12 -15.93 15.82 12.96
C ASN A 12 -15.15 15.10 11.84
N LEU A 13 -15.87 14.53 10.88
CA LEU A 13 -15.27 13.84 9.75
C LEU A 13 -14.95 14.82 8.62
N ARG A 14 -13.71 14.74 8.10
CA ARG A 14 -13.32 15.37 6.85
C ARG A 14 -13.13 14.28 5.79
N LEU A 15 -13.85 14.39 4.68
CA LEU A 15 -13.76 13.44 3.57
C LEU A 15 -12.85 13.98 2.48
N TYR A 16 -11.99 13.11 1.98
CA TYR A 16 -11.04 13.40 0.91
C TYR A 16 -11.20 12.37 -0.21
N THR A 17 -10.88 12.77 -1.43
CA THR A 17 -10.98 11.92 -2.61
C THR A 17 -9.76 11.03 -2.82
N ASP A 18 -8.63 11.39 -2.23
CA ASP A 18 -7.37 10.65 -2.34
C ASP A 18 -6.42 10.94 -1.17
N TYR A 19 -5.41 10.10 -0.99
CA TYR A 19 -4.42 10.20 0.09
C TYR A 19 -3.49 11.41 -0.05
N GLY A 20 -3.20 11.85 -1.27
CA GLY A 20 -2.37 13.02 -1.52
C GLY A 20 -3.02 14.31 -1.00
N ARG A 21 -4.34 14.39 -1.08
CA ARG A 21 -5.08 15.52 -0.49
C ARG A 21 -5.04 15.51 1.03
N ILE A 22 -5.15 14.35 1.65
CA ILE A 22 -4.97 14.23 3.12
C ILE A 22 -3.57 14.70 3.49
N TYR A 23 -2.55 14.21 2.79
CA TYR A 23 -1.15 14.58 3.01
C TYR A 23 -0.92 16.09 2.96
N ASN A 24 -1.37 16.74 1.90
CA ASN A 24 -1.21 18.19 1.71
C ASN A 24 -1.97 19.00 2.77
N ASP A 25 -3.18 18.56 3.15
CA ASP A 25 -3.96 19.21 4.19
C ASP A 25 -3.27 19.11 5.55
N VAL A 26 -2.77 17.93 5.91
CA VAL A 26 -2.04 17.72 7.17
C VAL A 26 -0.78 18.59 7.23
N ILE A 27 0.03 18.65 6.17
CA ILE A 27 1.22 19.52 6.13
C ILE A 27 0.84 20.99 6.32
N THR A 28 -0.20 21.46 5.65
CA THR A 28 -0.68 22.82 5.80
C THR A 28 -1.15 23.09 7.22
N ASN A 29 -1.86 22.13 7.81
CA ASN A 29 -2.38 22.23 9.18
C ASN A 29 -1.28 22.17 10.25
N ILE A 30 -0.15 21.49 9.99
CA ILE A 30 1.03 21.53 10.85
C ILE A 30 1.53 22.99 10.98
N ALA A 31 1.66 23.69 9.87
CA ALA A 31 2.14 25.06 9.86
C ALA A 31 1.21 26.04 10.60
N THR A 32 -0.09 25.73 10.69
CA THR A 32 -1.11 26.54 11.35
C THR A 32 -1.52 26.04 12.74
N ASN A 33 -0.93 24.94 13.20
CA ASN A 33 -1.25 24.25 14.45
C ASN A 33 -2.74 23.85 14.55
N THR A 34 -3.28 23.36 13.44
CA THR A 34 -4.69 22.91 13.30
C THR A 34 -4.81 21.48 12.77
N THR A 35 -3.82 20.65 13.11
CA THR A 35 -3.75 19.24 12.70
C THR A 35 -4.97 18.44 13.14
N PRO A 36 -5.41 17.44 12.35
CA PRO A 36 -6.45 16.51 12.80
C PRO A 36 -5.95 15.67 13.96
N ASN A 37 -6.87 15.19 14.80
CA ASN A 37 -6.54 14.26 15.88
C ASN A 37 -6.12 12.88 15.35
N VAL A 38 -6.76 12.43 14.24
CA VAL A 38 -6.48 11.16 13.56
C VAL A 38 -6.65 11.37 12.08
N CYS A 39 -5.79 10.79 11.27
CA CYS A 39 -5.95 10.75 9.81
C CYS A 39 -5.53 9.38 9.26
N ILE A 40 -6.10 9.02 8.12
CA ILE A 40 -5.61 7.88 7.32
C ILE A 40 -4.45 8.37 6.47
N THR A 41 -3.34 7.66 6.47
CA THR A 41 -2.12 8.07 5.78
C THR A 41 -1.29 6.88 5.33
N TYR A 42 -0.31 7.12 4.47
CA TYR A 42 0.73 6.14 4.16
C TYR A 42 1.89 6.27 5.15
N PRO A 43 2.65 5.18 5.41
CA PRO A 43 3.82 5.23 6.30
C PRO A 43 4.87 6.27 5.89
N ASP A 44 5.17 6.41 4.60
CA ASP A 44 6.11 7.40 4.07
C ASP A 44 5.67 8.84 4.32
N HIS A 45 4.37 9.11 4.34
CA HIS A 45 3.84 10.42 4.71
C HIS A 45 4.11 10.77 6.17
N ILE A 46 4.11 9.77 7.06
CA ILE A 46 4.40 9.96 8.50
C ILE A 46 5.82 10.51 8.67
N ALA A 47 6.79 10.01 7.91
CA ALA A 47 8.16 10.50 7.95
C ALA A 47 8.23 12.02 7.71
N THR A 48 7.43 12.53 6.78
CA THR A 48 7.31 13.98 6.54
C THR A 48 6.64 14.70 7.71
N TYR A 49 5.59 14.14 8.29
CA TYR A 49 4.92 14.78 9.44
C TYR A 49 5.83 14.87 10.65
N LEU A 50 6.73 13.91 10.84
CA LEU A 50 7.71 13.89 11.94
C LEU A 50 8.80 14.97 11.81
N THR A 51 8.93 15.63 10.68
CA THR A 51 9.83 16.80 10.55
C THR A 51 9.35 18.00 11.36
N GLY A 52 8.07 18.05 11.69
CA GLY A 52 7.51 19.05 12.60
C GLY A 52 7.74 18.68 14.08
N VAL A 53 7.78 19.67 14.95
CA VAL A 53 7.99 19.44 16.37
C VAL A 53 6.69 18.99 17.02
N ASN A 54 6.68 17.80 17.63
CA ASN A 54 5.50 17.24 18.34
C ASN A 54 4.23 17.15 17.49
N THR A 55 4.36 16.84 16.22
CA THR A 55 3.24 16.78 15.25
C THR A 55 2.53 15.44 15.24
N VAL A 56 3.23 14.36 15.58
CA VAL A 56 2.67 13.00 15.64
C VAL A 56 2.96 12.40 17.01
N VAL A 57 1.95 11.79 17.61
CA VAL A 57 2.07 11.15 18.92
C VAL A 57 2.63 9.74 18.77
N PRO A 58 3.70 9.37 19.50
CA PRO A 58 4.16 7.98 19.55
C PRO A 58 3.11 7.11 20.27
N LEU A 59 2.85 5.94 19.72
CA LEU A 59 1.77 5.05 20.16
C LEU A 59 2.24 3.93 21.11
N ASP A 60 3.55 3.79 21.33
CA ASP A 60 4.12 2.69 22.12
C ASP A 60 3.45 2.52 23.49
N GLY A 61 3.35 3.62 24.23
CA GLY A 61 2.71 3.61 25.56
C GLY A 61 1.18 3.46 25.53
N LEU A 62 0.57 3.54 24.34
CA LEU A 62 -0.86 3.35 24.16
C LEU A 62 -1.22 1.93 23.79
N PHE A 63 -0.31 1.17 23.17
CA PHE A 63 -0.58 -0.21 22.74
C PHE A 63 -0.93 -1.13 23.92
N ASP A 64 -0.23 -1.00 25.01
CA ASP A 64 -0.43 -1.78 26.25
C ASP A 64 -1.30 -1.06 27.30
N HIS A 65 -1.93 0.05 26.92
CA HIS A 65 -2.73 0.81 27.86
C HIS A 65 -3.92 -0.03 28.33
N PRO A 66 -4.16 -0.18 29.66
CA PRO A 66 -5.20 -1.08 30.19
C PRO A 66 -6.62 -0.69 29.76
N GLU A 67 -6.87 0.58 29.53
CA GLU A 67 -8.20 1.10 29.19
C GLU A 67 -8.40 1.26 27.68
N TYR A 68 -7.38 1.74 26.93
CA TYR A 68 -7.50 2.10 25.51
C TYR A 68 -6.62 1.26 24.61
N GLY A 69 -5.81 0.37 25.15
CA GLY A 69 -4.82 -0.39 24.39
C GLY A 69 -5.39 -1.46 23.49
N LEU A 70 -4.51 -2.05 22.72
CA LEU A 70 -4.84 -3.16 21.84
C LEU A 70 -5.10 -4.44 22.63
N GLY A 71 -5.94 -5.29 22.09
CA GLY A 71 -6.07 -6.68 22.52
C GLY A 71 -6.75 -6.95 23.84
N GLY A 72 -6.47 -6.31 24.88
CA GLY A 72 -6.98 -6.61 26.22
C GLY A 72 -7.72 -5.50 26.91
N SER A 73 -7.89 -4.35 26.26
CA SER A 73 -8.51 -3.18 26.88
C SER A 73 -10.02 -3.34 27.07
N GLU A 74 -10.59 -2.68 28.04
CA GLU A 74 -12.04 -2.66 28.30
C GLU A 74 -12.83 -2.05 27.15
N VAL A 75 -12.21 -1.24 26.33
CA VAL A 75 -12.83 -0.46 25.26
C VAL A 75 -12.53 -1.03 23.87
N ARG A 76 -11.92 -2.20 23.79
CA ARG A 76 -11.59 -2.81 22.52
C ARG A 76 -12.85 -3.31 21.80
N PHE A 77 -13.19 -2.72 20.74
CA PHE A 77 -14.20 -3.15 19.79
C PHE A 77 -13.70 -4.30 18.91
N ASP A 78 -13.49 -5.48 19.44
CA ASP A 78 -12.89 -6.60 18.70
C ASP A 78 -11.58 -6.23 17.96
N ALA A 79 -10.88 -5.20 18.45
CA ALA A 79 -9.58 -4.81 17.90
C ALA A 79 -8.56 -5.92 18.14
N PRO A 80 -7.69 -6.22 17.17
CA PRO A 80 -6.68 -7.24 17.34
C PRO A 80 -5.70 -6.87 18.45
N ALA A 81 -5.18 -7.87 19.13
CA ALA A 81 -4.00 -7.68 19.96
C ALA A 81 -2.80 -7.33 19.08
N GLN A 82 -1.77 -6.68 19.63
CA GLN A 82 -0.61 -6.28 18.85
C GLN A 82 0.06 -7.47 18.13
N ASN A 83 0.10 -8.64 18.76
CA ASN A 83 0.67 -9.86 18.17
C ASN A 83 -0.22 -10.52 17.09
N GLU A 84 -1.44 -10.06 16.91
CA GLU A 84 -2.34 -10.48 15.83
C GLU A 84 -2.19 -9.57 14.59
N ILE A 85 -1.55 -8.42 14.74
CA ILE A 85 -1.21 -7.55 13.61
C ILE A 85 -0.01 -8.17 12.89
N ILE A 86 -0.08 -8.26 11.57
CA ILE A 86 1.02 -8.79 10.76
C ILE A 86 2.29 -7.96 11.05
N PRO A 87 3.37 -8.57 11.58
CA PRO A 87 4.54 -7.82 12.04
C PRO A 87 5.13 -6.90 10.97
N LYS A 88 5.21 -7.38 9.73
CA LYS A 88 5.73 -6.59 8.61
C LYS A 88 4.96 -5.30 8.36
N PHE A 89 3.65 -5.28 8.56
CA PHE A 89 2.83 -4.09 8.40
C PHE A 89 2.97 -3.13 9.58
N LEU A 90 3.18 -3.68 10.77
CA LEU A 90 3.42 -2.85 11.96
C LEU A 90 4.81 -2.21 11.93
N GLU A 91 5.83 -2.94 11.47
CA GLU A 91 7.19 -2.42 11.29
C GLU A 91 7.23 -1.18 10.38
N GLU A 92 6.43 -1.16 9.33
CA GLU A 92 6.34 -0.01 8.42
C GLU A 92 5.81 1.27 9.09
N CYS A 93 5.19 1.14 10.26
CA CYS A 93 4.67 2.26 11.05
C CYS A 93 5.66 2.76 12.11
N ALA A 94 6.87 2.16 12.17
CA ALA A 94 7.90 2.50 13.13
C ALA A 94 8.96 3.42 12.52
N PHE A 95 9.29 4.48 13.24
CA PHE A 95 10.35 5.44 12.88
C PHE A 95 11.19 5.73 14.13
N GLY A 96 12.50 5.61 14.01
CA GLY A 96 13.42 5.85 15.13
C GLY A 96 13.16 4.96 16.35
N GLY A 97 12.59 3.76 16.16
CA GLY A 97 12.29 2.81 17.23
C GLY A 97 10.94 3.03 17.92
N HIS A 98 10.11 3.94 17.44
CA HIS A 98 8.77 4.23 17.96
C HIS A 98 7.69 4.03 16.93
N TYR A 99 6.52 3.53 17.33
CA TYR A 99 5.35 3.39 16.46
C TYR A 99 4.55 4.70 16.43
N TYR A 100 4.23 5.18 15.22
CA TYR A 100 3.46 6.41 15.01
C TYR A 100 2.14 6.20 14.29
N ALA A 101 1.87 4.97 13.89
CA ALA A 101 0.60 4.59 13.28
C ALA A 101 0.26 3.13 13.59
N ILE A 102 -0.98 2.77 13.25
CA ILE A 102 -1.48 1.38 13.28
C ILE A 102 -1.90 1.02 11.85
N PRO A 103 -1.53 -0.16 11.33
CA PRO A 103 -2.01 -0.62 10.04
C PRO A 103 -3.54 -0.74 10.05
N TYR A 104 -4.21 -0.01 9.16
CA TYR A 104 -5.67 -0.05 9.04
C TYR A 104 -6.12 -0.88 7.84
N MET A 105 -5.55 -0.61 6.67
CA MET A 105 -5.78 -1.34 5.44
C MET A 105 -4.48 -1.47 4.67
N ARG A 106 -4.25 -2.64 4.07
CA ARG A 106 -3.10 -2.87 3.19
C ARG A 106 -3.59 -3.44 1.87
N SER A 107 -3.15 -2.81 0.80
CA SER A 107 -3.32 -3.32 -0.55
C SER A 107 -2.11 -4.15 -0.96
N THR A 108 -2.31 -5.09 -1.86
CA THR A 108 -1.23 -5.79 -2.54
C THR A 108 -1.48 -5.77 -4.04
N GLU A 109 -0.41 -5.72 -4.80
CA GLU A 109 -0.48 -5.90 -6.24
C GLU A 109 -0.46 -7.39 -6.56
N ILE A 110 -1.33 -7.79 -7.46
CA ILE A 110 -1.41 -9.15 -7.98
C ILE A 110 -1.49 -9.10 -9.50
N CYS A 111 -0.89 -10.10 -10.15
CA CYS A 111 -0.97 -10.27 -11.57
C CYS A 111 -2.21 -11.10 -11.94
N TYR A 112 -3.13 -10.49 -12.69
CA TYR A 112 -4.23 -11.20 -13.31
C TYR A 112 -3.82 -11.68 -14.70
N VAL A 113 -3.92 -12.98 -14.93
CA VAL A 113 -3.56 -13.60 -16.21
C VAL A 113 -4.80 -14.17 -16.88
N ASN A 114 -5.00 -13.84 -18.15
CA ASN A 114 -5.98 -14.55 -18.98
C ASN A 114 -5.37 -15.89 -19.41
N LYS A 115 -5.54 -16.90 -18.55
CA LYS A 115 -4.96 -18.23 -18.75
C LYS A 115 -5.38 -18.84 -20.08
N THR A 116 -6.66 -18.76 -20.43
CA THR A 116 -7.19 -19.32 -21.69
C THR A 116 -6.51 -18.69 -22.90
N TYR A 117 -6.23 -17.40 -22.86
CA TYR A 117 -5.54 -16.71 -23.94
C TYR A 117 -4.06 -17.12 -24.02
N VAL A 118 -3.36 -17.22 -22.89
CA VAL A 118 -1.98 -17.70 -22.82
C VAL A 118 -1.84 -19.10 -23.40
N GLU A 119 -2.76 -20.01 -23.02
CA GLU A 119 -2.80 -21.38 -23.53
C GLU A 119 -3.11 -21.42 -25.05
N ALA A 120 -3.98 -20.55 -25.53
CA ALA A 120 -4.29 -20.45 -26.97
C ALA A 120 -3.11 -19.93 -27.81
N LEU A 121 -2.18 -19.19 -27.19
CA LEU A 121 -0.90 -18.81 -27.80
C LEU A 121 0.14 -19.96 -27.81
N GLY A 122 -0.16 -21.10 -27.18
CA GLY A 122 0.72 -22.26 -27.07
C GLY A 122 1.64 -22.27 -25.85
N PHE A 123 1.44 -21.36 -24.90
CA PHE A 123 2.22 -21.32 -23.68
C PHE A 123 1.54 -22.08 -22.54
N THR A 124 2.34 -22.65 -21.66
CA THR A 124 1.88 -23.19 -20.36
C THR A 124 2.22 -22.21 -19.26
N LEU A 125 1.23 -21.84 -18.47
CA LEU A 125 1.43 -20.92 -17.36
C LEU A 125 2.34 -21.57 -16.30
N PRO A 126 3.50 -20.99 -15.96
CA PRO A 126 4.40 -21.54 -14.95
C PRO A 126 3.85 -21.28 -13.52
N ASP A 127 4.34 -22.05 -12.54
CA ASP A 127 4.01 -21.84 -11.14
C ASP A 127 4.54 -20.48 -10.60
N VAL A 128 5.66 -20.02 -11.16
CA VAL A 128 6.28 -18.73 -10.85
C VAL A 128 6.43 -17.92 -12.13
N LEU A 129 5.76 -16.78 -12.18
CA LEU A 129 5.89 -15.85 -13.30
C LEU A 129 7.24 -15.13 -13.25
N THR A 130 7.90 -15.07 -14.41
CA THR A 130 9.10 -14.28 -14.64
C THR A 130 8.84 -13.18 -15.66
N TRP A 131 9.66 -12.16 -15.66
CA TRP A 131 9.58 -11.11 -16.67
C TRP A 131 9.84 -11.64 -18.09
N ASP A 132 10.75 -12.60 -18.24
CA ASP A 132 11.04 -13.23 -19.53
C ASP A 132 9.78 -13.91 -20.08
N PHE A 133 9.08 -14.68 -19.25
CA PHE A 133 7.81 -15.29 -19.65
C PHE A 133 6.75 -14.25 -20.04
N VAL A 134 6.63 -13.17 -19.27
CA VAL A 134 5.69 -12.07 -19.59
C VAL A 134 6.01 -11.46 -20.94
N TRP A 135 7.29 -11.23 -21.25
CA TRP A 135 7.73 -10.67 -22.53
C TRP A 135 7.51 -11.62 -23.68
N GLU A 136 7.83 -12.90 -23.56
CA GLU A 136 7.60 -13.93 -24.58
C GLU A 136 6.11 -14.02 -24.95
N VAL A 137 5.23 -14.05 -23.95
CA VAL A 137 3.78 -14.07 -24.16
C VAL A 137 3.30 -12.76 -24.81
N ALA A 138 3.83 -11.62 -24.38
CA ALA A 138 3.47 -10.33 -24.95
C ALA A 138 3.88 -10.19 -26.41
N GLU A 139 5.07 -10.65 -26.78
CA GLU A 139 5.55 -10.69 -28.15
C GLU A 139 4.67 -11.60 -29.03
N ALA A 140 4.36 -12.80 -28.54
CA ALA A 140 3.49 -13.74 -29.27
C ALA A 140 2.06 -13.17 -29.43
N ALA A 141 1.54 -12.48 -28.41
CA ALA A 141 0.21 -11.87 -28.48
C ALA A 141 0.11 -10.73 -29.49
N THR A 142 1.21 -10.05 -29.76
CA THR A 142 1.27 -8.91 -30.71
C THR A 142 1.81 -9.30 -32.07
N ALA A 143 2.34 -10.52 -32.24
CA ALA A 143 2.86 -11.03 -33.50
C ALA A 143 1.76 -11.22 -34.55
N LYS A 144 2.09 -10.89 -35.79
CA LYS A 144 1.21 -11.13 -36.94
C LYS A 144 1.58 -12.41 -37.66
N ASN A 145 0.56 -13.15 -38.07
CA ASN A 145 0.68 -14.24 -39.01
C ASN A 145 1.09 -13.74 -40.43
N ALA A 146 1.47 -14.63 -41.32
CA ALA A 146 1.87 -14.30 -42.71
C ALA A 146 0.76 -13.59 -43.50
N ASP A 147 -0.51 -13.82 -43.15
CA ASP A 147 -1.69 -13.18 -43.74
C ASP A 147 -2.07 -11.83 -43.11
N GLY A 148 -1.27 -11.37 -42.15
CA GLY A 148 -1.48 -10.12 -41.40
C GLY A 148 -2.48 -10.20 -40.24
N THR A 149 -3.06 -11.38 -39.98
CA THR A 149 -3.92 -11.63 -38.81
C THR A 149 -3.10 -11.87 -37.53
N TYR A 150 -3.76 -11.89 -36.38
CA TYR A 150 -3.13 -12.18 -35.10
C TYR A 150 -3.35 -13.63 -34.68
N ALA A 151 -2.48 -14.14 -33.81
CA ALA A 151 -2.38 -15.56 -33.49
C ALA A 151 -3.68 -16.15 -32.90
N VAL A 152 -4.40 -15.41 -32.09
CA VAL A 152 -5.63 -15.90 -31.45
C VAL A 152 -6.85 -15.20 -32.03
N ASN A 153 -7.73 -15.99 -32.68
CA ASN A 153 -9.00 -15.53 -33.25
C ASN A 153 -8.86 -14.38 -34.28
N GLY A 154 -7.66 -14.13 -34.82
CA GLY A 154 -7.39 -13.00 -35.69
C GLY A 154 -7.49 -11.62 -35.04
N GLN A 155 -7.70 -11.55 -33.74
CA GLN A 155 -7.92 -10.31 -33.00
C GLN A 155 -6.61 -9.68 -32.55
N GLN A 156 -6.51 -8.38 -32.74
CA GLN A 156 -5.39 -7.59 -32.23
C GLN A 156 -5.47 -7.45 -30.71
N VAL A 157 -4.36 -7.75 -30.02
CA VAL A 157 -4.14 -7.34 -28.63
C VAL A 157 -3.45 -5.98 -28.64
N MET A 158 -4.13 -4.97 -28.16
CA MET A 158 -3.61 -3.60 -28.12
C MET A 158 -2.60 -3.41 -26.98
N ILE A 159 -2.85 -4.03 -25.83
CA ILE A 159 -2.03 -3.93 -24.62
C ILE A 159 -1.85 -5.35 -24.08
N PRO A 160 -0.73 -6.02 -24.39
CA PRO A 160 -0.50 -7.41 -23.97
C PRO A 160 -0.18 -7.52 -22.47
N PHE A 161 0.38 -6.48 -21.87
CA PHE A 161 0.66 -6.38 -20.46
C PHE A 161 0.45 -4.93 -19.99
N ILE A 162 -0.08 -4.77 -18.80
CA ILE A 162 -0.22 -3.46 -18.16
C ILE A 162 0.14 -3.58 -16.69
N ASP A 163 0.97 -2.66 -16.22
CA ASP A 163 1.16 -2.39 -14.79
C ASP A 163 0.44 -1.09 -14.44
N LYS A 164 -0.30 -1.09 -13.35
CA LYS A 164 -1.10 0.05 -12.93
C LYS A 164 -0.33 1.03 -12.06
N SER A 165 0.75 0.59 -11.43
CA SER A 165 1.56 1.40 -10.50
C SER A 165 3.01 1.38 -10.93
N THR A 166 3.40 2.32 -11.79
CA THR A 166 4.77 2.42 -12.31
C THR A 166 5.81 2.64 -11.21
N ASP A 167 5.43 3.30 -10.12
CA ASP A 167 6.29 3.56 -8.98
C ASP A 167 6.63 2.26 -8.25
N ASN A 168 5.61 1.47 -7.92
CA ASN A 168 5.78 0.16 -7.28
C ASN A 168 6.50 -0.83 -8.21
N MET A 169 6.22 -0.80 -9.50
CA MET A 169 6.93 -1.62 -10.50
C MET A 169 8.42 -1.29 -10.49
N MET A 170 8.79 -0.02 -10.47
CA MET A 170 10.20 0.41 -10.42
C MET A 170 10.89 -0.12 -9.16
N ILE A 171 10.29 0.08 -7.99
CA ILE A 171 10.83 -0.39 -6.71
C ILE A 171 10.96 -1.92 -6.70
N GLN A 172 9.94 -2.63 -7.19
CA GLN A 172 9.94 -4.07 -7.29
C GLN A 172 11.06 -4.59 -8.20
N MET A 173 11.23 -3.99 -9.38
CA MET A 173 12.28 -4.37 -10.32
C MET A 173 13.68 -4.12 -9.76
N LEU A 174 13.90 -3.03 -9.05
CA LEU A 174 15.16 -2.75 -8.37
C LEU A 174 15.46 -3.81 -7.31
N LYS A 175 14.48 -4.13 -6.45
CA LYS A 175 14.62 -5.17 -5.43
C LYS A 175 14.89 -6.56 -6.02
N GLN A 176 14.21 -6.93 -7.09
CA GLN A 176 14.44 -8.22 -7.78
C GLN A 176 15.84 -8.34 -8.36
N ARG A 177 16.48 -7.22 -8.69
CA ARG A 177 17.87 -7.17 -9.17
C ARG A 177 18.89 -6.95 -8.07
N GLY A 178 18.49 -6.95 -6.81
CA GLY A 178 19.36 -6.69 -5.67
C GLY A 178 19.83 -5.23 -5.56
N ALA A 179 19.18 -4.32 -6.27
CA ALA A 179 19.45 -2.89 -6.16
C ALA A 179 18.58 -2.25 -5.06
N GLY A 180 19.15 -1.29 -4.34
CA GLY A 180 18.41 -0.46 -3.40
C GLY A 180 17.56 0.59 -4.12
N TYR A 181 16.49 1.01 -3.49
CA TYR A 181 15.72 2.20 -3.89
C TYR A 181 16.12 3.40 -3.04
N SER A 182 16.29 3.16 -1.75
CA SER A 182 16.80 4.14 -0.78
C SER A 182 17.60 3.40 0.30
N THR A 183 18.41 4.12 1.03
CA THR A 183 19.06 3.64 2.25
C THR A 183 18.07 3.65 3.42
N ASP A 184 18.40 2.95 4.54
CA ASP A 184 17.55 2.90 5.73
C ASP A 184 17.40 4.28 6.40
N ASP A 185 18.34 5.19 6.18
CA ASP A 185 18.31 6.57 6.63
C ASP A 185 17.71 7.56 5.60
N GLY A 186 17.17 7.04 4.49
CA GLY A 186 16.36 7.78 3.53
C GLY A 186 17.14 8.49 2.42
N GLU A 187 18.42 8.22 2.25
CA GLU A 187 19.19 8.69 1.09
C GLU A 187 18.85 7.86 -0.17
N ILE A 188 18.84 8.52 -1.33
CA ILE A 188 18.54 7.91 -2.64
C ILE A 188 19.82 7.71 -3.43
#